data_b1255a399c04cef0e3709b472df4a5de
#
_entry.id   b1255a399c04cef0e3709b472df4a5de
#
_cell.length_a   1.000
_cell.length_b   1.000
_cell.length_c   1.000
_cell.angle_alpha   90.00
_cell.angle_beta   90.00
_cell.angle_gamma   90.00
#
_symmetry.space_group_name_H-M   'P 1'
#
loop_
_entity.id
_entity.type
_entity.pdbx_description
1 polymer ?
#
loop_
_entity_poly.entity_id
_entity_poly.type
_entity_poly.pdbx_seq_one_letter_code
_entity_poly.pdbx_strand_id
1 'polypeptide(L)'
;MMCVTTVTYSVLINGEPRDAITPSKGLCQGDPISPYLFLLCAKGLSAMLRRKERDDSIRGMSVKRGAPRISHLFFINDSIIFCQASFGDCEQVAKVLAEYEKESGKKLNKEKTSLFFNKNTRQDIQEFVKETFGAQIVQQHKKYLGLSPLVAQSKRKAFNRIKDQVGRKIVDWKGKLLTNARREIIYYI
;
A
#
# COMPACT_ATOMS: atom_id res chain seq x y z
N MET A 1 -16.81 18.87 -9.84
CA MET A 1 -15.93 18.11 -10.77
C MET A 1 -15.04 19.01 -11.65
N MET A 2 -15.35 20.26 -11.84
CA MET A 2 -14.57 21.20 -12.66
C MET A 2 -13.10 21.32 -12.25
N CYS A 3 -12.78 21.31 -10.96
CA CYS A 3 -11.39 21.43 -10.45
C CYS A 3 -10.44 20.30 -10.89
N VAL A 4 -10.93 19.19 -11.45
CA VAL A 4 -10.12 18.07 -11.93
C VAL A 4 -10.01 18.07 -13.45
N THR A 5 -11.03 18.58 -14.15
CA THR A 5 -11.14 18.49 -15.61
C THR A 5 -10.60 19.71 -16.35
N THR A 6 -10.39 20.82 -15.64
CA THR A 6 -9.94 22.09 -16.23
C THR A 6 -8.46 22.40 -15.96
N VAL A 7 -7.73 21.48 -15.36
CA VAL A 7 -6.32 21.67 -15.03
C VAL A 7 -5.45 21.54 -16.28
N THR A 8 -4.61 22.55 -16.53
CA THR A 8 -3.58 22.53 -17.57
C THR A 8 -2.20 22.72 -16.94
N TYR A 9 -1.21 22.10 -17.53
CA TYR A 9 0.19 22.20 -17.08
C TYR A 9 1.06 22.76 -18.19
N SER A 10 2.15 23.42 -17.81
CA SER A 10 3.19 23.86 -18.74
C SER A 10 4.55 23.41 -18.20
N VAL A 11 5.44 23.01 -19.08
CA VAL A 11 6.82 22.71 -18.73
C VAL A 11 7.62 24.02 -18.82
N LEU A 12 8.36 24.36 -17.76
CA LEU A 12 9.26 25.49 -17.75
C LEU A 12 10.60 25.09 -18.39
N ILE A 13 10.94 25.70 -19.52
CA ILE A 13 12.24 25.55 -20.14
C ILE A 13 12.97 26.89 -20.05
N ASN A 14 14.08 26.92 -19.32
CA ASN A 14 14.84 28.16 -19.03
C ASN A 14 14.01 29.28 -18.39
N GLY A 15 13.01 28.89 -17.55
CA GLY A 15 12.14 29.82 -16.86
C GLY A 15 10.90 30.29 -17.66
N GLU A 16 10.79 29.93 -18.93
CA GLU A 16 9.64 30.25 -19.78
C GLU A 16 8.69 29.06 -19.89
N PRO A 17 7.38 29.26 -19.72
CA PRO A 17 6.39 28.18 -19.89
C PRO A 17 6.29 27.83 -21.39
N ARG A 18 6.49 26.57 -21.71
CA ARG A 18 6.30 26.00 -23.05
C ARG A 18 5.09 25.09 -23.05
N ASP A 19 4.36 25.09 -24.13
CA ASP A 19 3.21 24.23 -24.45
C ASP A 19 2.27 23.87 -23.29
N ALA A 20 0.99 24.11 -23.45
CA ALA A 20 -0.03 23.71 -22.50
C ALA A 20 -0.35 22.21 -22.64
N ILE A 21 -0.15 21.44 -21.59
CA ILE A 21 -0.49 20.01 -21.52
C ILE A 21 -1.80 19.87 -20.78
N THR A 22 -2.82 19.35 -21.45
CA THR A 22 -4.09 18.99 -20.82
C THR A 22 -4.09 17.49 -20.51
N PRO A 23 -4.06 17.07 -19.25
CA PRO A 23 -4.03 15.66 -18.90
C PRO A 23 -5.36 15.00 -19.23
N SER A 24 -5.32 13.87 -19.91
CA SER A 24 -6.50 13.05 -20.19
C SER A 24 -6.80 12.01 -19.13
N LYS A 25 -5.80 11.66 -18.29
CA LYS A 25 -5.89 10.63 -17.24
C LYS A 25 -4.92 10.93 -16.10
N GLY A 26 -5.30 10.48 -14.90
CA GLY A 26 -4.45 10.51 -13.71
C GLY A 26 -4.59 11.80 -12.90
N LEU A 27 -3.86 11.85 -11.81
CA LEU A 27 -3.76 12.99 -10.90
C LEU A 27 -2.31 13.44 -10.88
N CYS A 28 -2.06 14.75 -10.96
CA CYS A 28 -0.71 15.26 -10.90
C CYS A 28 -0.14 15.25 -9.48
N GLN A 29 1.14 14.95 -9.42
CA GLN A 29 1.89 15.12 -8.19
C GLN A 29 2.04 16.62 -7.88
N GLY A 30 1.68 17.02 -6.65
CA GLY A 30 1.70 18.42 -6.23
C GLY A 30 0.35 19.14 -6.33
N ASP A 31 -0.66 18.56 -6.95
CA ASP A 31 -2.02 19.09 -6.93
C ASP A 31 -2.62 18.92 -5.52
N PRO A 32 -3.09 20.00 -4.88
CA PRO A 32 -3.67 19.96 -3.53
C PRO A 32 -4.87 19.00 -3.37
N ILE A 33 -5.62 18.75 -4.45
CA ILE A 33 -6.81 17.87 -4.43
C ILE A 33 -6.45 16.38 -4.61
N SER A 34 -5.29 16.07 -5.19
CA SER A 34 -4.86 14.71 -5.50
C SER A 34 -4.82 13.77 -4.30
N PRO A 35 -4.32 14.18 -3.10
CA PRO A 35 -4.34 13.32 -1.91
C PRO A 35 -5.75 12.96 -1.45
N TYR A 36 -6.70 13.89 -1.54
CA TYR A 36 -8.08 13.65 -1.14
C TYR A 36 -8.79 12.67 -2.07
N LEU A 37 -8.60 12.82 -3.38
CA LEU A 37 -9.14 11.90 -4.37
C LEU A 37 -8.53 10.50 -4.23
N PHE A 38 -7.23 10.42 -3.94
CA PHE A 38 -6.56 9.16 -3.63
C PHE A 38 -7.20 8.47 -2.40
N LEU A 39 -7.43 9.23 -1.31
CA LEU A 39 -8.06 8.71 -0.10
C LEU A 39 -9.50 8.25 -0.35
N LEU A 40 -10.26 8.95 -1.18
CA LEU A 40 -11.61 8.52 -1.58
C LEU A 40 -11.58 7.19 -2.33
N CYS A 41 -10.67 7.02 -3.28
CA CYS A 41 -10.47 5.75 -3.97
C CYS A 41 -10.06 4.63 -3.01
N ALA A 42 -9.12 4.88 -2.11
CA ALA A 42 -8.69 3.90 -1.11
C ALA A 42 -9.83 3.52 -0.16
N LYS A 43 -10.66 4.48 0.27
CA LYS A 43 -11.89 4.24 1.04
C LYS A 43 -12.91 3.39 0.26
N GLY A 44 -13.05 3.61 -1.04
CA GLY A 44 -13.90 2.80 -1.92
C GLY A 44 -13.48 1.34 -1.88
N LEU A 45 -12.20 1.03 -2.13
CA LEU A 45 -11.67 -0.33 -2.05
C LEU A 45 -11.87 -0.95 -0.65
N SER A 46 -11.59 -0.17 0.41
CA SER A 46 -11.81 -0.62 1.78
C SER A 46 -13.27 -0.97 2.05
N ALA A 47 -14.21 -0.18 1.55
CA ALA A 47 -15.65 -0.43 1.71
C ALA A 47 -16.09 -1.71 0.98
N MET A 48 -15.58 -1.94 -0.23
CA MET A 48 -15.86 -3.16 -1.01
C MET A 48 -15.34 -4.42 -0.30
N LEU A 49 -14.11 -4.41 0.19
CA LEU A 49 -13.52 -5.52 0.95
C LEU A 49 -14.30 -5.78 2.25
N ARG A 50 -14.63 -4.73 3.03
CA ARG A 50 -15.42 -4.85 4.26
C ARG A 50 -16.83 -5.37 4.01
N ARG A 51 -17.44 -5.04 2.88
CA ARG A 51 -18.75 -5.59 2.50
C ARG A 51 -18.63 -7.11 2.33
N LYS A 52 -17.64 -7.58 1.58
CA LYS A 52 -17.39 -9.02 1.38
C LYS A 52 -17.01 -9.75 2.67
N GLU A 53 -16.33 -9.08 3.58
CA GLU A 53 -16.03 -9.63 4.90
C GLU A 53 -17.29 -9.77 5.77
N ARG A 54 -18.20 -8.79 5.74
CA ARG A 54 -19.49 -8.85 6.44
C ARG A 54 -20.42 -9.96 5.90
N ASP A 55 -20.38 -10.18 4.60
CA ASP A 55 -21.14 -11.22 3.93
C ASP A 55 -20.46 -12.61 4.06
N ASP A 56 -19.39 -12.73 4.86
CA ASP A 56 -18.57 -13.92 5.10
C ASP A 56 -18.00 -14.54 3.79
N SER A 57 -18.00 -13.76 2.71
CA SER A 57 -17.46 -14.13 1.39
C SER A 57 -15.95 -14.04 1.31
N ILE A 58 -15.33 -13.24 2.17
CA ILE A 58 -13.88 -13.14 2.38
C ILE A 58 -13.62 -13.26 3.88
N ARG A 59 -12.74 -14.16 4.26
CA ARG A 59 -12.34 -14.36 5.65
C ARG A 59 -10.96 -13.78 5.88
N GLY A 60 -10.90 -12.62 6.53
CA GLY A 60 -9.67 -11.97 6.94
C GLY A 60 -8.88 -12.76 7.98
N MET A 61 -7.68 -12.28 8.29
CA MET A 61 -6.79 -12.84 9.30
C MET A 61 -7.18 -12.36 10.70
N SER A 62 -7.17 -13.24 11.69
CA SER A 62 -7.29 -12.89 13.11
C SER A 62 -5.98 -13.12 13.84
N VAL A 63 -5.54 -12.13 14.63
CA VAL A 63 -4.27 -12.19 15.39
C VAL A 63 -4.37 -13.17 16.57
N LYS A 64 -5.55 -13.34 17.16
CA LYS A 64 -5.83 -14.29 18.23
C LYS A 64 -7.30 -14.70 18.20
N ARG A 65 -7.65 -15.80 18.89
CA ARG A 65 -9.06 -16.21 19.07
C ARG A 65 -9.87 -15.06 19.69
N GLY A 66 -11.01 -14.72 19.08
CA GLY A 66 -11.90 -13.65 19.54
C GLY A 66 -11.45 -12.23 19.19
N ALA A 67 -10.31 -12.03 18.53
CA ALA A 67 -9.93 -10.72 18.00
C ALA A 67 -10.68 -10.42 16.69
N PRO A 68 -10.92 -9.13 16.38
CA PRO A 68 -11.46 -8.73 15.09
C PRO A 68 -10.61 -9.29 13.94
N ARG A 69 -11.28 -9.66 12.86
CA ARG A 69 -10.61 -10.05 11.62
C ARG A 69 -10.11 -8.82 10.87
N ILE A 70 -8.97 -8.95 10.22
CA ILE A 70 -8.37 -7.91 9.39
C ILE A 70 -8.32 -8.46 7.97
N SER A 71 -9.05 -7.86 7.06
CA SER A 71 -9.07 -8.23 5.63
C SER A 71 -8.07 -7.43 4.81
N HIS A 72 -7.68 -6.24 5.24
CA HIS A 72 -6.73 -5.39 4.51
C HIS A 72 -6.02 -4.37 5.39
N LEU A 73 -4.84 -3.95 4.92
CA LEU A 73 -4.09 -2.81 5.44
C LEU A 73 -3.64 -1.96 4.27
N PHE A 74 -3.91 -0.66 4.32
CA PHE A 74 -3.51 0.31 3.32
C PHE A 74 -2.58 1.35 3.94
N PHE A 75 -1.48 1.61 3.25
CA PHE A 75 -0.55 2.67 3.62
C PHE A 75 -0.04 3.36 2.36
N ILE A 76 -0.47 4.59 2.13
CA ILE A 76 -0.17 5.34 0.91
C ILE A 76 -0.47 4.48 -0.33
N ASN A 77 0.54 4.13 -1.12
CA ASN A 77 0.40 3.32 -2.34
C ASN A 77 0.51 1.81 -2.09
N ASP A 78 0.89 1.40 -0.88
CA ASP A 78 1.05 0.00 -0.53
C ASP A 78 -0.24 -0.58 0.06
N SER A 79 -0.63 -1.74 -0.42
CA SER A 79 -1.84 -2.44 0.01
C SER A 79 -1.52 -3.88 0.34
N ILE A 80 -1.96 -4.35 1.50
CA ILE A 80 -1.93 -5.76 1.87
C ILE A 80 -3.37 -6.23 2.03
N ILE A 81 -3.73 -7.33 1.38
CA ILE A 81 -5.03 -7.98 1.51
C ILE A 81 -4.80 -9.33 2.17
N PHE A 82 -5.62 -9.65 3.16
CA PHE A 82 -5.60 -10.90 3.88
C PHE A 82 -6.90 -11.66 3.61
N CYS A 83 -6.79 -12.89 3.17
CA CYS A 83 -7.93 -13.78 3.03
C CYS A 83 -7.54 -15.22 3.37
N GLN A 84 -8.53 -16.07 3.59
CA GLN A 84 -8.29 -17.49 3.71
C GLN A 84 -7.81 -18.03 2.36
N ALA A 85 -6.83 -18.94 2.37
CA ALA A 85 -6.36 -19.61 1.17
C ALA A 85 -7.40 -20.68 0.76
N SER A 86 -8.47 -20.23 0.10
CA SER A 86 -9.53 -21.03 -0.49
C SER A 86 -9.86 -20.50 -1.89
N PHE A 87 -10.39 -21.36 -2.76
CA PHE A 87 -10.82 -20.95 -4.10
C PHE A 87 -11.86 -19.81 -4.01
N GLY A 88 -12.86 -19.96 -3.13
CA GLY A 88 -13.95 -18.99 -2.98
C GLY A 88 -13.47 -17.62 -2.53
N ASP A 89 -12.69 -17.54 -1.43
CA ASP A 89 -12.17 -16.26 -0.93
C ASP A 89 -11.30 -15.57 -1.98
N CYS A 90 -10.42 -16.33 -2.67
CA CYS A 90 -9.52 -15.77 -3.68
C CYS A 90 -10.27 -15.23 -4.90
N GLU A 91 -11.32 -15.93 -5.37
CA GLU A 91 -12.19 -15.42 -6.43
C GLU A 91 -12.92 -14.14 -6.03
N GLN A 92 -13.42 -14.07 -4.79
CA GLN A 92 -14.10 -12.86 -4.32
C GLN A 92 -13.15 -11.67 -4.24
N VAL A 93 -11.90 -11.87 -3.78
CA VAL A 93 -10.87 -10.84 -3.80
C VAL A 93 -10.58 -10.39 -5.24
N ALA A 94 -10.43 -11.32 -6.16
CA ALA A 94 -10.19 -11.01 -7.57
C ALA A 94 -11.35 -10.20 -8.18
N LYS A 95 -12.62 -10.57 -7.89
CA LYS A 95 -13.81 -9.82 -8.33
C LYS A 95 -13.83 -8.40 -7.79
N VAL A 96 -13.53 -8.23 -6.50
CA VAL A 96 -13.46 -6.89 -5.87
C VAL A 96 -12.38 -6.04 -6.53
N LEU A 97 -11.20 -6.61 -6.79
CA LEU A 97 -10.11 -5.86 -7.44
C LEU A 97 -10.46 -5.48 -8.88
N ALA A 98 -11.06 -6.39 -9.66
CA ALA A 98 -11.49 -6.11 -11.03
C ALA A 98 -12.57 -5.01 -11.08
N GLU A 99 -13.55 -5.06 -10.17
CA GLU A 99 -14.58 -4.01 -10.04
C GLU A 99 -13.94 -2.67 -9.67
N TYR A 100 -13.03 -2.68 -8.69
CA TYR A 100 -12.30 -1.47 -8.29
C TYR A 100 -11.45 -0.88 -9.42
N GLU A 101 -10.76 -1.71 -10.20
CA GLU A 101 -9.98 -1.26 -11.37
C GLU A 101 -10.89 -0.58 -12.40
N LYS A 102 -12.05 -1.15 -12.66
CA LYS A 102 -13.03 -0.61 -13.60
C LYS A 102 -13.56 0.75 -13.15
N GLU A 103 -13.92 0.88 -11.87
CA GLU A 103 -14.55 2.09 -11.33
C GLU A 103 -13.53 3.21 -11.05
N SER A 104 -12.34 2.86 -10.54
CA SER A 104 -11.32 3.86 -10.17
C SER A 104 -10.36 4.23 -11.29
N GLY A 105 -10.30 3.42 -12.36
CA GLY A 105 -9.29 3.55 -13.41
C GLY A 105 -7.87 3.15 -12.99
N LYS A 106 -7.66 2.77 -11.71
CA LYS A 106 -6.37 2.28 -11.21
C LYS A 106 -6.20 0.83 -11.59
N LYS A 107 -4.98 0.43 -11.90
CA LYS A 107 -4.64 -0.97 -12.24
C LYS A 107 -3.73 -1.58 -11.20
N LEU A 108 -3.98 -2.85 -10.89
CA LEU A 108 -3.08 -3.65 -10.08
C LEU A 108 -1.74 -3.84 -10.81
N ASN A 109 -0.65 -3.46 -10.16
CA ASN A 109 0.68 -3.70 -10.72
C ASN A 109 1.10 -5.14 -10.43
N LYS A 110 0.91 -6.04 -11.39
CA LYS A 110 1.22 -7.47 -11.27
C LYS A 110 2.70 -7.74 -11.01
N GLU A 111 3.61 -6.95 -11.56
CA GLU A 111 5.05 -7.10 -11.37
C GLU A 111 5.49 -6.79 -9.93
N LYS A 112 4.82 -5.82 -9.28
CA LYS A 112 5.08 -5.45 -7.89
C LYS A 112 4.25 -6.24 -6.89
N THR A 113 3.21 -6.91 -7.35
CA THR A 113 2.34 -7.73 -6.52
C THR A 113 3.05 -9.03 -6.15
N SER A 114 2.96 -9.41 -4.89
CA SER A 114 3.52 -10.66 -4.39
C SER A 114 2.50 -11.41 -3.55
N LEU A 115 2.51 -12.73 -3.67
CA LEU A 115 1.65 -13.64 -2.94
C LEU A 115 2.46 -14.31 -1.83
N PHE A 116 1.89 -14.30 -0.63
CA PHE A 116 2.48 -14.97 0.52
C PHE A 116 1.48 -15.97 1.10
N PHE A 117 1.89 -17.21 1.23
CA PHE A 117 1.07 -18.29 1.78
C PHE A 117 1.59 -18.81 3.10
N ASN A 118 0.70 -19.31 3.93
CA ASN A 118 1.08 -20.10 5.08
C ASN A 118 1.74 -21.42 4.61
N LYS A 119 2.66 -21.94 5.39
CA LYS A 119 3.37 -23.23 5.09
C LYS A 119 2.42 -24.40 4.87
N ASN A 120 1.25 -24.37 5.47
CA ASN A 120 0.26 -25.43 5.37
C ASN A 120 -0.74 -25.25 4.22
N THR A 121 -0.55 -24.24 3.35
CA THR A 121 -1.43 -24.01 2.21
C THR A 121 -1.16 -25.07 1.14
N ARG A 122 -2.23 -25.72 0.65
CA ARG A 122 -2.18 -26.72 -0.40
C ARG A 122 -1.64 -26.14 -1.70
N GLN A 123 -0.89 -26.95 -2.44
CA GLN A 123 -0.20 -26.50 -3.66
C GLN A 123 -1.19 -26.15 -4.76
N ASP A 124 -2.28 -26.90 -4.92
CA ASP A 124 -3.34 -26.61 -5.92
C ASP A 124 -3.95 -25.22 -5.74
N ILE A 125 -4.16 -24.80 -4.48
CA ILE A 125 -4.66 -23.45 -4.17
C ILE A 125 -3.60 -22.39 -4.48
N GLN A 126 -2.33 -22.66 -4.17
CA GLN A 126 -1.24 -21.71 -4.48
C GLN A 126 -1.13 -21.46 -5.99
N GLU A 127 -1.23 -22.52 -6.81
CA GLU A 127 -1.18 -22.44 -8.27
C GLU A 127 -2.38 -21.66 -8.81
N PHE A 128 -3.58 -21.99 -8.35
CA PHE A 128 -4.80 -21.25 -8.72
C PHE A 128 -4.71 -19.75 -8.43
N VAL A 129 -4.26 -19.39 -7.24
CA VAL A 129 -4.14 -17.98 -6.83
C VAL A 129 -3.05 -17.27 -7.64
N LYS A 130 -1.94 -17.96 -7.92
CA LYS A 130 -0.86 -17.43 -8.78
C LYS A 130 -1.37 -17.13 -10.18
N GLU A 131 -2.15 -18.03 -10.78
CA GLU A 131 -2.75 -17.83 -12.11
C GLU A 131 -3.77 -16.69 -12.09
N THR A 132 -4.66 -16.67 -11.08
CA THR A 132 -5.73 -15.66 -10.96
C THR A 132 -5.16 -14.24 -10.87
N PHE A 133 -4.13 -14.04 -10.07
CA PHE A 133 -3.55 -12.69 -9.86
C PHE A 133 -2.38 -12.38 -10.78
N GLY A 134 -1.81 -13.38 -11.45
CA GLY A 134 -0.62 -13.22 -12.30
C GLY A 134 0.58 -12.70 -11.53
N ALA A 135 0.69 -13.02 -10.23
CA ALA A 135 1.69 -12.50 -9.32
C ALA A 135 2.65 -13.60 -8.82
N GLN A 136 3.82 -13.19 -8.36
CA GLN A 136 4.84 -14.14 -7.92
C GLN A 136 4.61 -14.59 -6.47
N ILE A 137 4.81 -15.89 -6.21
CA ILE A 137 4.81 -16.45 -4.87
C ILE A 137 6.16 -16.14 -4.22
N VAL A 138 6.14 -15.53 -3.03
CA VAL A 138 7.33 -15.23 -2.25
C VAL A 138 7.30 -15.99 -0.93
N GLN A 139 8.42 -16.63 -0.58
CA GLN A 139 8.56 -17.37 0.68
C GLN A 139 8.72 -16.44 1.89
N GLN A 140 9.25 -15.25 1.66
CA GLN A 140 9.39 -14.22 2.68
C GLN A 140 8.93 -12.88 2.12
N HIS A 141 8.03 -12.23 2.82
CA HIS A 141 7.65 -10.85 2.47
C HIS A 141 8.89 -9.96 2.45
N LYS A 142 9.12 -9.30 1.33
CA LYS A 142 10.01 -8.15 1.29
C LYS A 142 9.49 -7.15 2.34
N LYS A 143 10.40 -6.41 2.95
CA LYS A 143 10.11 -5.43 4.01
C LYS A 143 8.83 -4.62 3.71
N TYR A 144 7.85 -4.65 4.60
CA TYR A 144 6.71 -3.75 4.56
C TYR A 144 7.03 -2.54 5.43
N LEU A 145 7.00 -1.35 4.85
CA LEU A 145 7.39 -0.10 5.53
C LEU A 145 8.78 -0.17 6.20
N GLY A 146 9.73 -0.85 5.56
CA GLY A 146 11.07 -1.04 6.10
C GLY A 146 11.20 -2.11 7.19
N LEU A 147 10.08 -2.68 7.66
CA LEU A 147 10.02 -3.74 8.66
C LEU A 147 9.95 -5.11 7.99
N SER A 148 10.68 -6.07 8.53
CA SER A 148 10.48 -7.49 8.18
C SER A 148 9.16 -7.96 8.80
N PRO A 149 8.19 -8.47 8.01
CA PRO A 149 6.91 -8.95 8.55
C PRO A 149 7.07 -10.20 9.42
N LEU A 150 8.16 -10.93 9.26
CA LEU A 150 8.53 -12.03 10.13
C LEU A 150 9.33 -11.48 11.33
N VAL A 151 8.65 -10.93 12.30
CA VAL A 151 9.19 -10.77 13.65
C VAL A 151 9.10 -12.14 14.34
N ALA A 152 9.76 -13.15 13.73
CA ALA A 152 9.90 -14.46 14.33
C ALA A 152 10.83 -14.37 15.55
N GLN A 153 10.46 -14.99 16.62
CA GLN A 153 11.22 -15.35 17.84
C GLN A 153 12.09 -14.28 18.56
N SER A 154 12.58 -13.24 17.91
CA SER A 154 13.34 -12.19 18.58
C SER A 154 12.92 -10.79 18.14
N LYS A 155 11.85 -10.29 18.76
CA LYS A 155 11.40 -8.89 18.63
C LYS A 155 12.58 -7.92 18.86
N ARG A 156 13.46 -8.20 19.81
CA ARG A 156 14.67 -7.41 20.09
C ARG A 156 15.58 -7.25 18.87
N LYS A 157 15.89 -8.31 18.14
CA LYS A 157 16.78 -8.23 16.96
C LYS A 157 16.17 -7.41 15.81
N ALA A 158 14.84 -7.53 15.58
CA ALA A 158 14.15 -6.77 14.56
C ALA A 158 14.13 -5.26 14.88
N PHE A 159 13.91 -4.90 16.14
CA PHE A 159 13.87 -3.50 16.57
C PHE A 159 15.26 -2.89 16.80
N ASN A 160 16.28 -3.66 17.14
CA ASN A 160 17.65 -3.15 17.28
C ASN A 160 18.14 -2.52 15.97
N ARG A 161 17.83 -3.12 14.83
CA ARG A 161 18.22 -2.53 13.52
C ARG A 161 17.59 -1.17 13.28
N ILE A 162 16.33 -0.98 13.68
CA ILE A 162 15.65 0.32 13.56
C ILE A 162 16.27 1.32 14.51
N LYS A 163 16.49 0.91 15.77
CA LYS A 163 17.18 1.71 16.77
C LYS A 163 18.55 2.19 16.26
N ASP A 164 19.34 1.29 15.67
CA ASP A 164 20.65 1.62 15.12
C ASP A 164 20.59 2.55 13.89
N GLN A 165 19.57 2.37 13.04
CA GLN A 165 19.34 3.27 11.89
C GLN A 165 18.92 4.67 12.36
N VAL A 166 18.02 4.77 13.33
CA VAL A 166 17.59 6.04 13.93
C VAL A 166 18.75 6.68 14.67
N GLY A 167 19.50 5.91 15.48
CA GLY A 167 20.67 6.39 16.19
C GLY A 167 21.73 6.98 15.26
N ARG A 168 22.04 6.32 14.14
CA ARG A 168 22.97 6.86 13.11
C ARG A 168 22.47 8.18 12.53
N LYS A 169 21.20 8.26 12.16
CA LYS A 169 20.63 9.51 11.63
C LYS A 169 20.69 10.66 12.66
N ILE A 170 20.44 10.39 13.93
CA ILE A 170 20.51 11.39 14.99
C ILE A 170 21.97 11.89 15.17
N VAL A 171 22.94 10.99 15.12
CA VAL A 171 24.37 11.35 15.20
C VAL A 171 24.77 12.22 13.99
N ASP A 172 24.34 11.84 12.78
CA ASP A 172 24.59 12.62 11.57
C ASP A 172 23.95 14.03 11.63
N TRP A 173 22.81 14.15 12.32
CA TRP A 173 22.15 15.45 12.51
C TRP A 173 22.85 16.34 13.54
N LYS A 174 23.43 15.76 14.59
CA LYS A 174 24.20 16.54 15.58
C LYS A 174 25.44 17.19 14.99
N GLY A 175 26.02 16.61 13.95
CA GLY A 175 27.19 17.16 13.23
C GLY A 175 26.87 18.24 12.19
N LYS A 176 25.60 18.46 11.84
CA LYS A 176 25.18 19.46 10.84
C LYS A 176 24.65 20.71 11.51
N LEU A 177 25.05 21.90 11.02
CA LEU A 177 24.44 23.18 11.39
C LEU A 177 22.96 23.18 10.92
N LEU A 178 22.06 22.78 11.78
CA LEU A 178 20.63 22.77 11.50
C LEU A 178 20.06 24.18 11.71
N THR A 179 19.25 24.65 10.77
CA THR A 179 18.45 25.88 10.93
C THR A 179 17.46 25.69 12.09
N ASN A 180 17.02 26.81 12.71
CA ASN A 180 16.09 26.77 13.86
C ASN A 180 14.83 25.96 13.55
N ALA A 181 14.24 26.12 12.37
CA ALA A 181 13.08 25.34 11.93
C ALA A 181 13.31 23.82 11.87
N ARG A 182 14.52 23.37 11.50
CA ARG A 182 14.88 21.95 11.51
C ARG A 182 15.18 21.42 12.92
N ARG A 183 15.58 22.29 13.85
CA ARG A 183 15.77 21.90 15.25
C ARG A 183 14.44 21.63 15.95
N GLU A 184 13.39 22.42 15.69
CA GLU A 184 12.06 22.23 16.26
C GLU A 184 11.46 20.86 15.92
N ILE A 185 11.66 20.37 14.67
CA ILE A 185 11.17 19.04 14.26
C ILE A 185 11.78 17.90 15.09
N ILE A 186 13.00 18.06 15.60
CA ILE A 186 13.70 17.03 16.39
C ILE A 186 13.11 16.90 17.81
N TYR A 187 12.47 17.95 18.33
CA TYR A 187 11.84 17.92 19.66
C TYR A 187 10.45 17.28 19.68
N TYR A 188 9.85 17.01 18.52
CA TYR A 188 8.50 16.42 18.37
C TYR A 188 8.52 14.97 17.89
N ILE A 189 9.68 14.33 17.75
CA ILE A 189 9.87 12.91 17.45
C ILE A 189 10.42 12.19 18.69
#